data_8c00ed67674408ec14957f249be86846
#
_entry.id   8c00ed67674408ec14957f249be86846
#
_cell.length_a   1.000
_cell.length_b   1.000
_cell.length_c   1.000
_cell.angle_alpha   90.00
_cell.angle_beta   90.00
_cell.angle_gamma   90.00
#
_symmetry.space_group_name_H-M   'P 1'
#
loop_
_entity.id
_entity.type
_entity.pdbx_description
1 polymer ?
#
loop_
_entity_poly.entity_id
_entity_poly.type
_entity_poly.pdbx_seq_one_letter_code
_entity_poly.pdbx_strand_id
1 'polypeptide(L)'
;MKILGYIFLGLIGIILLTAIIIFFYVRRGLKKVAREMYGTDSIIDALNQSNKTLEDTHKSVNSMTKIYLPQIMRDFPEFNYEQFKNKAEHALLSAFAALSSDDMSVVTDASDDMRSKIRSLVEMNQANDYDEDYSDCIIHQTDITQYTKRAGICKITLQSALEYYHTVKRRSDGRVVQGDPNRKAQEKYNVEFIYVQDKTKMEKIGHGNDSIGSHCPNCGAPVTVLGAKHCEYCGSALLQINVLVWSINNFTKV
;
A
#
# COMPACT_ATOMS: atom_id res chain seq x y z
N MET A 1 4.74 -46.71 48.86
CA MET A 1 3.99 -45.88 47.92
C MET A 1 3.45 -44.56 48.49
N LYS A 2 2.91 -44.50 49.73
CA LYS A 2 2.38 -43.26 50.34
C LYS A 2 3.40 -42.14 50.53
N ILE A 3 4.65 -42.45 50.94
CA ILE A 3 5.70 -41.46 51.19
C ILE A 3 6.15 -40.75 49.87
N LEU A 4 6.24 -41.50 48.76
CA LEU A 4 6.59 -40.94 47.45
C LEU A 4 5.55 -39.96 46.94
N GLY A 5 4.23 -40.20 47.24
CA GLY A 5 3.13 -39.31 46.94
C GLY A 5 3.20 -37.98 47.71
N TYR A 6 3.59 -38.00 48.99
CA TYR A 6 3.76 -36.77 49.77
C TYR A 6 4.95 -35.93 49.32
N ILE A 7 6.08 -36.57 48.91
CA ILE A 7 7.21 -35.86 48.32
C ILE A 7 6.85 -35.21 47.01
N PHE A 8 6.09 -35.89 46.14
CA PHE A 8 5.64 -35.34 44.86
C PHE A 8 4.66 -34.17 45.06
N LEU A 9 3.74 -34.27 46.01
CA LEU A 9 2.82 -33.17 46.35
C LEU A 9 3.55 -31.97 46.91
N GLY A 10 4.58 -32.18 47.73
CA GLY A 10 5.46 -31.13 48.26
C GLY A 10 6.23 -30.37 47.15
N LEU A 11 6.77 -31.13 46.19
CA LEU A 11 7.47 -30.56 45.04
C LEU A 11 6.52 -29.68 44.17
N ILE A 12 5.31 -30.14 43.90
CA ILE A 12 4.29 -29.36 43.18
C ILE A 12 3.95 -28.07 43.96
N GLY A 13 3.80 -28.14 45.26
CA GLY A 13 3.56 -26.99 46.13
C GLY A 13 4.68 -25.94 46.05
N ILE A 14 5.91 -26.36 46.06
CA ILE A 14 7.10 -25.47 45.92
C ILE A 14 7.12 -24.83 44.53
N ILE A 15 6.84 -25.58 43.45
CA ILE A 15 6.79 -25.05 42.09
C ILE A 15 5.70 -24.01 41.96
N LEU A 16 4.51 -24.26 42.48
CA LEU A 16 3.41 -23.29 42.47
C LEU A 16 3.73 -22.02 43.27
N LEU A 17 4.36 -22.15 44.42
CA LEU A 17 4.76 -21.04 45.26
C LEU A 17 5.82 -20.17 44.57
N THR A 18 6.83 -20.79 43.93
CA THR A 18 7.83 -20.06 43.17
C THR A 18 7.23 -19.37 41.95
N ALA A 19 6.29 -19.99 41.24
CA ALA A 19 5.57 -19.39 40.11
C ALA A 19 4.76 -18.15 40.55
N ILE A 20 4.10 -18.23 41.70
CA ILE A 20 3.34 -17.09 42.27
C ILE A 20 4.29 -15.94 42.63
N ILE A 21 5.42 -16.23 43.25
CA ILE A 21 6.42 -15.20 43.61
C ILE A 21 6.95 -14.52 42.36
N ILE A 22 7.33 -15.29 41.32
CA ILE A 22 7.80 -14.76 40.05
C ILE A 22 6.73 -13.90 39.39
N PHE A 23 5.48 -14.36 39.39
CA PHE A 23 4.36 -13.59 38.83
C PHE A 23 4.20 -12.22 39.50
N PHE A 24 4.26 -12.18 40.84
CA PHE A 24 4.19 -10.92 41.56
C PHE A 24 5.40 -10.00 41.30
N TYR A 25 6.62 -10.54 41.16
CA TYR A 25 7.80 -9.78 40.83
C TYR A 25 7.72 -9.18 39.42
N VAL A 26 7.33 -9.97 38.41
CA VAL A 26 7.14 -9.51 37.05
C VAL A 26 6.03 -8.45 36.98
N ARG A 27 4.90 -8.71 37.63
CA ARG A 27 3.80 -7.73 37.69
C ARG A 27 4.20 -6.41 38.33
N ARG A 28 5.01 -6.41 39.40
CA ARG A 28 5.53 -5.18 40.00
C ARG A 28 6.49 -4.45 39.06
N GLY A 29 7.39 -5.16 38.40
CA GLY A 29 8.33 -4.59 37.41
C GLY A 29 7.59 -3.92 36.28
N LEU A 30 6.61 -4.60 35.68
CA LEU A 30 5.81 -4.06 34.59
C LEU A 30 4.97 -2.83 34.99
N LYS A 31 4.41 -2.83 36.22
CA LYS A 31 3.71 -1.64 36.74
C LYS A 31 4.65 -0.45 36.92
N LYS A 32 5.88 -0.67 37.38
CA LYS A 32 6.86 0.40 37.52
C LYS A 32 7.21 1.02 36.18
N VAL A 33 7.46 0.21 35.14
CA VAL A 33 7.73 0.67 33.79
C VAL A 33 6.53 1.43 33.21
N ALA A 34 5.31 0.89 33.37
CA ALA A 34 4.08 1.53 32.90
C ALA A 34 3.88 2.92 33.54
N ARG A 35 4.19 3.04 34.84
CA ARG A 35 4.09 4.32 35.56
C ARG A 35 5.16 5.32 35.14
N GLU A 36 6.41 4.88 34.93
CA GLU A 36 7.52 5.76 34.52
C GLU A 36 7.36 6.24 33.07
N MET A 37 6.85 5.39 32.14
CA MET A 37 6.72 5.74 30.75
C MET A 37 5.39 6.40 30.39
N TYR A 38 4.29 5.98 31.00
CA TYR A 38 2.93 6.38 30.61
C TYR A 38 2.08 6.96 31.75
N GLY A 39 2.65 7.09 32.97
CA GLY A 39 1.94 7.66 34.12
C GLY A 39 0.76 6.84 34.63
N THR A 40 0.62 5.56 34.22
CA THR A 40 -0.50 4.67 34.59
C THR A 40 -0.02 3.42 35.31
N ASP A 41 -0.83 2.95 36.28
CA ASP A 41 -0.57 1.72 37.04
C ASP A 41 -1.09 0.45 36.32
N SER A 42 -1.81 0.63 35.21
CA SER A 42 -2.37 -0.46 34.42
C SER A 42 -1.51 -0.74 33.18
N ILE A 43 -1.07 -1.99 33.02
CA ILE A 43 -0.32 -2.42 31.84
C ILE A 43 -1.19 -2.34 30.59
N ILE A 44 -2.49 -2.62 30.72
CA ILE A 44 -3.46 -2.55 29.62
C ILE A 44 -3.61 -1.09 29.17
N ASP A 45 -3.72 -0.15 30.10
CA ASP A 45 -3.84 1.27 29.75
C ASP A 45 -2.53 1.82 29.17
N ALA A 46 -1.37 1.37 29.65
CA ALA A 46 -0.08 1.71 29.06
C ALA A 46 0.04 1.19 27.62
N LEU A 47 -0.38 -0.04 27.35
CA LEU A 47 -0.40 -0.62 25.99
C LEU A 47 -1.38 0.14 25.09
N ASN A 48 -2.58 0.43 25.60
CA ASN A 48 -3.58 1.20 24.85
C ASN A 48 -3.08 2.63 24.53
N GLN A 49 -2.41 3.27 25.48
CA GLN A 49 -1.82 4.60 25.28
C GLN A 49 -0.64 4.56 24.30
N SER A 50 0.21 3.53 24.39
CA SER A 50 1.28 3.30 23.42
C SER A 50 0.74 3.10 22.00
N ASN A 51 -0.28 2.26 21.87
CA ASN A 51 -0.93 2.03 20.57
C ASN A 51 -1.56 3.33 20.02
N LYS A 52 -2.25 4.10 20.87
CA LYS A 52 -2.79 5.41 20.47
C LYS A 52 -1.70 6.38 20.01
N THR A 53 -0.57 6.45 20.73
CA THR A 53 0.55 7.32 20.36
C THR A 53 1.17 6.89 19.02
N LEU A 54 1.31 5.58 18.78
CA LEU A 54 1.80 5.05 17.50
C LEU A 54 0.84 5.33 16.35
N GLU A 55 -0.46 5.29 16.61
CA GLU A 55 -1.49 5.61 15.62
C GLU A 55 -1.59 7.12 15.34
N ASP A 56 -1.29 7.97 16.33
CA ASP A 56 -1.30 9.44 16.19
C ASP A 56 0.01 9.99 15.60
N THR A 57 1.05 9.17 15.48
CA THR A 57 2.34 9.60 14.94
C THR A 57 2.32 9.55 13.42
N HIS A 58 2.76 10.65 12.76
CA HIS A 58 2.93 10.67 11.31
C HIS A 58 3.81 9.52 10.84
N LYS A 59 3.27 8.69 9.96
CA LYS A 59 4.02 7.58 9.37
C LYS A 59 4.98 8.11 8.31
N SER A 60 6.25 7.71 8.38
CA SER A 60 7.24 8.03 7.35
C SER A 60 7.17 7.03 6.20
N VAL A 61 7.38 7.51 4.97
CA VAL A 61 7.50 6.65 3.80
C VAL A 61 8.86 5.95 3.78
N ASN A 62 8.89 4.74 3.22
CA ASN A 62 10.12 4.01 2.99
C ASN A 62 10.77 4.49 1.69
N SER A 63 11.38 5.68 1.72
CA SER A 63 11.92 6.34 0.53
C SER A 63 13.14 5.62 -0.02
N MET A 64 13.02 5.12 -1.24
CA MET A 64 14.11 4.56 -2.05
C MET A 64 14.34 5.39 -3.33
N THR A 65 13.82 6.61 -3.37
CA THR A 65 13.88 7.51 -4.53
C THR A 65 15.30 7.72 -5.01
N LYS A 66 16.25 7.95 -4.10
CA LYS A 66 17.67 8.16 -4.46
C LYS A 66 18.30 6.98 -5.21
N ILE A 67 17.80 5.76 -4.95
CA ILE A 67 18.32 4.53 -5.57
C ILE A 67 17.62 4.25 -6.89
N TYR A 68 16.29 4.37 -6.93
CA TYR A 68 15.52 3.96 -8.10
C TYR A 68 15.32 5.04 -9.14
N LEU A 69 15.25 6.32 -8.77
CA LEU A 69 15.03 7.40 -9.73
C LEU A 69 16.09 7.45 -10.85
N PRO A 70 17.42 7.33 -10.57
CA PRO A 70 18.41 7.29 -11.63
C PRO A 70 18.26 6.07 -12.56
N GLN A 71 17.79 4.93 -12.03
CA GLN A 71 17.54 3.73 -12.84
C GLN A 71 16.32 3.92 -13.74
N ILE A 72 15.25 4.48 -13.21
CA ILE A 72 14.02 4.76 -13.96
C ILE A 72 14.30 5.77 -15.06
N MET A 73 15.00 6.86 -14.77
CA MET A 73 15.35 7.90 -15.77
C MET A 73 16.28 7.37 -16.87
N ARG A 74 17.14 6.40 -16.57
CA ARG A 74 17.95 5.74 -17.58
C ARG A 74 17.10 4.85 -18.50
N ASP A 75 16.13 4.12 -17.93
CA ASP A 75 15.24 3.21 -18.67
C ASP A 75 14.13 3.98 -19.40
N PHE A 76 13.71 5.12 -18.85
CA PHE A 76 12.64 5.99 -19.34
C PHE A 76 13.09 7.46 -19.24
N PRO A 77 13.80 8.00 -20.23
CA PRO A 77 14.33 9.38 -20.19
C PRO A 77 13.26 10.46 -20.06
N GLU A 78 12.01 10.15 -20.51
CA GLU A 78 10.85 11.04 -20.41
C GLU A 78 10.15 10.98 -19.06
N PHE A 79 10.62 10.15 -18.14
CA PHE A 79 9.99 10.00 -16.81
C PHE A 79 10.12 11.28 -15.99
N ASN A 80 9.01 11.84 -15.58
CA ASN A 80 8.94 13.01 -14.71
C ASN A 80 8.46 12.61 -13.31
N TYR A 81 9.36 12.60 -12.35
CA TYR A 81 9.07 12.17 -10.98
C TYR A 81 7.94 12.97 -10.32
N GLU A 82 7.95 14.30 -10.45
CA GLU A 82 6.92 15.16 -9.86
C GLU A 82 5.54 14.91 -10.49
N GLN A 83 5.50 14.64 -11.79
CA GLN A 83 4.25 14.28 -12.46
C GLN A 83 3.68 12.95 -11.94
N PHE A 84 4.54 11.94 -11.73
CA PHE A 84 4.10 10.65 -11.20
C PHE A 84 3.67 10.74 -9.75
N LYS A 85 4.37 11.53 -8.94
CA LYS A 85 4.00 11.83 -7.57
C LYS A 85 2.60 12.46 -7.51
N ASN A 86 2.38 13.53 -8.27
CA ASN A 86 1.08 14.20 -8.33
C ASN A 86 -0.04 13.26 -8.81
N LYS A 87 0.22 12.41 -9.81
CA LYS A 87 -0.73 11.41 -10.27
C LYS A 87 -1.06 10.38 -9.19
N ALA A 88 -0.08 9.91 -8.42
CA ALA A 88 -0.29 8.96 -7.32
C ALA A 88 -1.16 9.59 -6.23
N GLU A 89 -0.85 10.81 -5.81
CA GLU A 89 -1.58 11.56 -4.81
C GLU A 89 -3.02 11.82 -5.24
N HIS A 90 -3.21 12.30 -6.47
CA HIS A 90 -4.54 12.55 -7.02
C HIS A 90 -5.37 11.27 -7.15
N ALA A 91 -4.77 10.17 -7.57
CA ALA A 91 -5.45 8.88 -7.68
C ALA A 91 -5.94 8.37 -6.32
N LEU A 92 -5.15 8.53 -5.24
CA LEU A 92 -5.56 8.18 -3.88
C LEU A 92 -6.72 9.05 -3.42
N LEU A 93 -6.61 10.36 -3.57
CA LEU A 93 -7.66 11.29 -3.14
C LEU A 93 -8.95 11.07 -3.93
N SER A 94 -8.88 10.82 -5.25
CA SER A 94 -10.06 10.51 -6.06
C SER A 94 -10.71 9.17 -5.67
N ALA A 95 -9.92 8.17 -5.28
CA ALA A 95 -10.44 6.91 -4.77
C ALA A 95 -11.20 7.10 -3.45
N PHE A 96 -10.65 7.88 -2.51
CA PHE A 96 -11.32 8.20 -1.25
C PHE A 96 -12.60 9.03 -1.48
N ALA A 97 -12.55 10.00 -2.39
CA ALA A 97 -13.73 10.78 -2.78
C ALA A 97 -14.83 9.89 -3.37
N ALA A 98 -14.48 8.91 -4.21
CA ALA A 98 -15.44 7.97 -4.77
C ALA A 98 -16.08 7.07 -3.71
N LEU A 99 -15.29 6.61 -2.72
CA LEU A 99 -15.81 5.81 -1.59
C LEU A 99 -16.74 6.64 -0.70
N SER A 100 -16.41 7.93 -0.48
CA SER A 100 -17.23 8.82 0.37
C SER A 100 -18.50 9.31 -0.31
N SER A 101 -18.51 9.44 -1.65
CA SER A 101 -19.66 9.96 -2.40
C SER A 101 -20.49 8.88 -3.10
N ASP A 102 -20.04 7.62 -3.10
CA ASP A 102 -20.59 6.54 -3.95
C ASP A 102 -20.59 6.87 -5.45
N ASP A 103 -19.76 7.82 -5.89
CA ASP A 103 -19.73 8.31 -7.26
C ASP A 103 -18.42 7.99 -7.96
N MET A 104 -18.48 7.11 -8.96
CA MET A 104 -17.32 6.72 -9.77
C MET A 104 -16.88 7.77 -10.78
N SER A 105 -17.64 8.84 -10.99
CA SER A 105 -17.30 9.90 -11.95
C SER A 105 -16.11 10.75 -11.49
N VAL A 106 -15.86 10.79 -10.17
CA VAL A 106 -14.74 11.52 -9.57
C VAL A 106 -13.37 10.80 -9.76
N VAL A 107 -13.40 9.51 -10.14
CA VAL A 107 -12.17 8.73 -10.37
C VAL A 107 -11.61 9.09 -11.74
N THR A 108 -10.51 9.84 -11.75
CA THR A 108 -9.77 10.22 -12.95
C THR A 108 -8.43 9.50 -13.00
N ASP A 109 -7.77 9.47 -14.17
CA ASP A 109 -6.41 8.95 -14.38
C ASP A 109 -6.13 7.51 -13.87
N ALA A 110 -7.17 6.73 -13.59
CA ALA A 110 -7.07 5.35 -13.15
C ALA A 110 -7.19 4.37 -14.32
N SER A 111 -6.47 3.24 -14.24
CA SER A 111 -6.66 2.12 -15.16
C SER A 111 -8.03 1.46 -14.97
N ASP A 112 -8.43 0.63 -15.92
CA ASP A 112 -9.66 -0.17 -15.81
C ASP A 112 -9.62 -1.09 -14.58
N ASP A 113 -8.45 -1.67 -14.27
CA ASP A 113 -8.26 -2.52 -13.08
C ASP A 113 -8.45 -1.73 -11.79
N MET A 114 -7.86 -0.55 -11.69
CA MET A 114 -8.03 0.33 -10.53
C MET A 114 -9.49 0.81 -10.41
N ARG A 115 -10.12 1.21 -11.52
CA ARG A 115 -11.54 1.59 -11.54
C ARG A 115 -12.45 0.44 -11.09
N SER A 116 -12.18 -0.78 -11.58
CA SER A 116 -12.93 -1.97 -11.18
C SER A 116 -12.78 -2.26 -9.69
N LYS A 117 -11.58 -2.10 -9.15
CA LYS A 117 -11.33 -2.25 -7.70
C LYS A 117 -12.11 -1.25 -6.87
N ILE A 118 -12.06 0.05 -7.22
CA ILE A 118 -12.79 1.10 -6.50
C ILE A 118 -14.30 0.83 -6.60
N ARG A 119 -14.80 0.49 -7.78
CA ARG A 119 -16.20 0.13 -7.99
C ARG A 119 -16.63 -1.03 -7.10
N SER A 120 -15.84 -2.09 -7.03
CA SER A 120 -16.14 -3.24 -6.17
C SER A 120 -16.20 -2.85 -4.68
N LEU A 121 -15.36 -1.91 -4.23
CA LEU A 121 -15.41 -1.40 -2.86
C LEU A 121 -16.68 -0.58 -2.60
N VAL A 122 -17.06 0.30 -3.54
CA VAL A 122 -18.31 1.08 -3.46
C VAL A 122 -19.53 0.14 -3.43
N GLU A 123 -19.59 -0.83 -4.36
CA GLU A 123 -20.68 -1.83 -4.40
C GLU A 123 -20.75 -2.67 -3.12
N MET A 124 -19.59 -3.03 -2.56
CA MET A 124 -19.52 -3.77 -1.29
C MET A 124 -20.07 -2.95 -0.13
N ASN A 125 -19.73 -1.64 -0.05
CA ASN A 125 -20.28 -0.76 0.97
C ASN A 125 -21.80 -0.63 0.84
N GLN A 126 -22.30 -0.44 -0.38
CA GLN A 126 -23.73 -0.39 -0.65
C GLN A 126 -24.46 -1.69 -0.26
N ALA A 127 -23.90 -2.86 -0.63
CA ALA A 127 -24.47 -4.15 -0.32
C ALA A 127 -24.50 -4.45 1.19
N ASN A 128 -23.57 -3.90 1.97
CA ASN A 128 -23.48 -4.07 3.42
C ASN A 128 -24.22 -2.97 4.21
N ASP A 129 -24.94 -2.07 3.55
CA ASP A 129 -25.63 -0.93 4.18
C ASP A 129 -24.65 0.03 4.87
N TYR A 130 -23.43 0.20 4.28
CA TYR A 130 -22.39 1.05 4.83
C TYR A 130 -22.24 2.34 4.04
N ASP A 131 -21.98 3.41 4.80
CA ASP A 131 -21.59 4.73 4.33
C ASP A 131 -20.18 5.00 4.84
N GLU A 132 -19.21 5.01 3.93
CA GLU A 132 -17.80 5.19 4.25
C GLU A 132 -17.40 6.64 3.94
N ASP A 133 -16.81 7.33 4.90
CA ASP A 133 -16.40 8.72 4.77
C ASP A 133 -14.90 8.90 5.03
N TYR A 134 -14.26 9.61 4.12
CA TYR A 134 -12.89 10.10 4.21
C TYR A 134 -12.90 11.61 4.12
N SER A 135 -12.50 12.30 5.18
CA SER A 135 -12.49 13.76 5.20
C SER A 135 -11.17 14.33 5.73
N ASP A 136 -10.88 15.59 5.34
CA ASP A 136 -9.66 16.32 5.70
C ASP A 136 -8.38 15.51 5.43
N CYS A 137 -8.28 14.95 4.22
CA CYS A 137 -7.15 14.15 3.77
C CYS A 137 -5.95 15.05 3.49
N ILE A 138 -4.84 14.81 4.19
CA ILE A 138 -3.56 15.52 4.01
C ILE A 138 -2.47 14.51 3.70
N ILE A 139 -1.82 14.67 2.54
CA ILE A 139 -0.65 13.87 2.17
C ILE A 139 0.60 14.60 2.64
N HIS A 140 1.41 13.95 3.49
CA HIS A 140 2.63 14.53 4.05
C HIS A 140 3.84 14.29 3.18
N GLN A 141 3.93 13.10 2.58
CA GLN A 141 5.09 12.68 1.81
C GLN A 141 4.71 11.59 0.82
N THR A 142 5.26 11.66 -0.39
CA THR A 142 5.14 10.62 -1.42
C THR A 142 6.49 10.38 -2.06
N ASP A 143 6.98 9.12 -2.00
CA ASP A 143 8.29 8.74 -2.54
C ASP A 143 8.24 7.40 -3.27
N ILE A 144 9.23 7.17 -4.16
CA ILE A 144 9.43 5.88 -4.81
C ILE A 144 9.96 4.91 -3.75
N THR A 145 9.27 3.76 -3.58
CA THR A 145 9.70 2.67 -2.69
C THR A 145 10.23 1.48 -3.46
N GLN A 146 9.76 1.27 -4.68
CA GLN A 146 10.16 0.10 -5.47
C GLN A 146 10.14 0.40 -6.97
N TYR A 147 11.12 -0.16 -7.67
CA TYR A 147 11.14 -0.26 -9.12
C TYR A 147 11.51 -1.70 -9.52
N THR A 148 10.71 -2.31 -10.38
CA THR A 148 10.97 -3.65 -10.91
C THR A 148 10.79 -3.68 -12.42
N LYS A 149 11.63 -4.49 -13.08
CA LYS A 149 11.61 -4.71 -14.53
C LYS A 149 11.73 -6.22 -14.77
N ARG A 150 10.67 -6.84 -15.21
CA ARG A 150 10.63 -8.29 -15.49
C ARG A 150 9.76 -8.59 -16.71
N ALA A 151 10.25 -9.44 -17.60
CA ALA A 151 9.50 -9.98 -18.74
C ALA A 151 8.73 -8.93 -19.56
N GLY A 152 9.35 -7.77 -19.84
CA GLY A 152 8.72 -6.67 -20.57
C GLY A 152 7.73 -5.81 -19.78
N ILE A 153 7.51 -6.11 -18.50
CA ILE A 153 6.66 -5.29 -17.60
C ILE A 153 7.57 -4.50 -16.67
N CYS A 154 7.37 -3.20 -16.65
CA CYS A 154 8.00 -2.31 -15.68
C CYS A 154 6.95 -1.86 -14.65
N LYS A 155 7.30 -1.91 -13.37
CA LYS A 155 6.44 -1.47 -12.28
C LYS A 155 7.21 -0.49 -11.39
N ILE A 156 6.59 0.66 -11.10
CA ILE A 156 7.05 1.63 -10.11
C ILE A 156 6.01 1.68 -9.00
N THR A 157 6.45 1.60 -7.75
CA THR A 157 5.59 1.77 -6.59
C THR A 157 5.97 3.06 -5.88
N LEU A 158 5.03 3.99 -5.78
CA LEU A 158 5.13 5.16 -4.92
C LEU A 158 4.36 4.89 -3.63
N GLN A 159 4.95 5.28 -2.51
CA GLN A 159 4.30 5.20 -1.20
C GLN A 159 3.99 6.60 -0.71
N SER A 160 2.73 6.82 -0.32
CA SER A 160 2.25 8.06 0.28
C SER A 160 1.94 7.86 1.76
N ALA A 161 2.46 8.74 2.61
CA ALA A 161 2.06 8.87 4.01
C ALA A 161 1.04 9.99 4.12
N LEU A 162 -0.09 9.72 4.73
CA LEU A 162 -1.20 10.65 4.80
C LEU A 162 -2.00 10.50 6.09
N GLU A 163 -2.74 11.56 6.42
CA GLU A 163 -3.70 11.58 7.50
C GLU A 163 -5.09 11.97 6.99
N TYR A 164 -6.11 11.45 7.64
CA TYR A 164 -7.51 11.74 7.33
C TYR A 164 -8.43 11.32 8.47
N TYR A 165 -9.62 11.91 8.57
CA TYR A 165 -10.71 11.32 9.34
C TYR A 165 -11.35 10.21 8.50
N HIS A 166 -11.58 9.06 9.13
CA HIS A 166 -12.23 7.93 8.49
C HIS A 166 -13.30 7.34 9.38
N THR A 167 -14.51 7.22 8.86
CA THR A 167 -15.63 6.56 9.53
C THR A 167 -16.40 5.70 8.55
N VAL A 168 -16.85 4.55 9.04
CA VAL A 168 -17.86 3.73 8.36
C VAL A 168 -19.10 3.73 9.22
N LYS A 169 -20.21 4.18 8.67
CA LYS A 169 -21.52 4.24 9.33
C LYS A 169 -22.47 3.28 8.66
N ARG A 170 -23.38 2.71 9.44
CA ARG A 170 -24.50 2.00 8.86
C ARG A 170 -25.53 3.01 8.34
N ARG A 171 -25.96 2.87 7.06
CA ARG A 171 -26.91 3.83 6.43
C ARG A 171 -28.27 3.85 7.11
N SER A 172 -28.76 2.66 7.54
CA SER A 172 -30.09 2.50 8.10
C SER A 172 -30.32 3.21 9.45
N ASP A 173 -29.28 3.35 10.28
CA ASP A 173 -29.39 3.94 11.64
C ASP A 173 -28.33 5.01 11.96
N GLY A 174 -27.40 5.29 11.03
CA GLY A 174 -26.33 6.26 11.21
C GLY A 174 -25.25 5.87 12.24
N ARG A 175 -25.28 4.64 12.75
CA ARG A 175 -24.34 4.19 13.78
C ARG A 175 -22.94 3.99 13.19
N VAL A 176 -21.93 4.57 13.83
CA VAL A 176 -20.53 4.33 13.48
C VAL A 176 -20.17 2.89 13.82
N VAL A 177 -19.76 2.11 12.82
CA VAL A 177 -19.34 0.70 12.95
C VAL A 177 -17.85 0.55 12.91
N GLN A 178 -17.14 1.52 12.29
CA GLN A 178 -15.68 1.54 12.22
C GLN A 178 -15.17 2.98 12.15
N GLY A 179 -13.94 3.21 12.66
CA GLY A 179 -13.28 4.51 12.66
C GLY A 179 -13.65 5.39 13.85
N ASP A 180 -13.05 6.57 13.89
CA ASP A 180 -13.29 7.59 14.93
C ASP A 180 -13.46 8.97 14.27
N PRO A 181 -14.64 9.61 14.40
CA PRO A 181 -14.89 10.90 13.76
C PRO A 181 -14.09 12.06 14.38
N ASN A 182 -13.49 11.85 15.56
CA ASN A 182 -12.75 12.88 16.29
C ASN A 182 -11.22 12.71 16.21
N ARG A 183 -10.76 11.67 15.50
CA ARG A 183 -9.35 11.33 15.45
C ARG A 183 -8.92 11.02 14.02
N LYS A 184 -7.84 11.65 13.57
CA LYS A 184 -7.24 11.37 12.27
C LYS A 184 -6.45 10.06 12.31
N ALA A 185 -6.70 9.21 11.34
CA ALA A 185 -5.87 8.04 11.06
C ALA A 185 -4.57 8.48 10.37
N GLN A 186 -3.45 7.91 10.78
CA GLN A 186 -2.13 8.10 10.15
C GLN A 186 -1.79 6.82 9.38
N GLU A 187 -1.79 6.88 8.05
CA GLU A 187 -1.69 5.68 7.23
C GLU A 187 -0.71 5.84 6.08
N LYS A 188 -0.31 4.71 5.50
CA LYS A 188 0.50 4.66 4.28
C LYS A 188 -0.22 3.86 3.21
N TYR A 189 -0.10 4.35 1.98
CA TYR A 189 -0.63 3.67 0.81
C TYR A 189 0.45 3.53 -0.25
N ASN A 190 0.52 2.36 -0.85
CA ASN A 190 1.30 2.14 -2.06
C ASN A 190 0.41 2.36 -3.28
N VAL A 191 0.89 3.14 -4.23
CA VAL A 191 0.28 3.31 -5.56
C VAL A 191 1.22 2.70 -6.58
N GLU A 192 0.71 1.76 -7.37
CA GLU A 192 1.48 1.01 -8.35
C GLU A 192 1.22 1.55 -9.75
N PHE A 193 2.28 1.95 -10.42
CA PHE A 193 2.31 2.26 -11.83
C PHE A 193 2.88 1.08 -12.60
N ILE A 194 2.19 0.69 -13.66
CA ILE A 194 2.64 -0.34 -14.59
C ILE A 194 2.79 0.27 -15.98
N TYR A 195 3.87 -0.08 -16.64
CA TYR A 195 4.08 0.22 -18.04
C TYR A 195 3.43 -0.87 -18.87
N VAL A 196 2.30 -0.54 -19.50
CA VAL A 196 1.42 -1.50 -20.20
C VAL A 196 1.28 -1.14 -21.67
N GLN A 197 0.97 -2.16 -22.51
CA GLN A 197 0.61 -1.92 -23.90
C GLN A 197 -0.75 -1.21 -23.99
N ASP A 198 -0.78 -0.11 -24.72
CA ASP A 198 -2.02 0.57 -25.05
C ASP A 198 -2.74 -0.19 -26.19
N LYS A 199 -3.70 -1.03 -25.82
CA LYS A 199 -4.47 -1.87 -26.77
C LYS A 199 -5.19 -1.03 -27.83
N THR A 200 -5.66 0.14 -27.49
CA THR A 200 -6.37 1.04 -28.42
C THR A 200 -5.46 1.58 -29.50
N LYS A 201 -4.20 1.82 -29.19
CA LYS A 201 -3.20 2.24 -30.19
C LYS A 201 -2.79 1.07 -31.07
N MET A 202 -2.69 -0.15 -30.52
CA MET A 202 -2.39 -1.36 -31.29
C MET A 202 -3.47 -1.67 -32.32
N GLU A 203 -4.75 -1.57 -31.97
CA GLU A 203 -5.87 -1.76 -32.89
C GLU A 203 -5.88 -0.77 -34.06
N LYS A 204 -5.52 0.50 -33.80
CA LYS A 204 -5.42 1.55 -34.83
C LYS A 204 -4.28 1.33 -35.83
N ILE A 205 -3.27 0.57 -35.45
CA ILE A 205 -2.09 0.30 -36.28
C ILE A 205 -2.26 -0.98 -37.11
N GLY A 206 -3.33 -1.75 -36.87
CA GLY A 206 -3.67 -2.94 -37.65
C GLY A 206 -2.74 -4.14 -37.43
N HIS A 207 -1.98 -4.17 -36.36
CA HIS A 207 -1.15 -5.28 -35.95
C HIS A 207 -1.92 -6.20 -35.00
N GLY A 208 -2.72 -7.09 -35.55
CA GLY A 208 -3.33 -8.16 -34.78
C GLY A 208 -2.27 -9.09 -34.18
N ASN A 209 -2.46 -9.46 -32.93
CA ASN A 209 -1.88 -10.58 -32.16
C ASN A 209 -0.35 -10.78 -32.10
N ASP A 210 0.47 -10.05 -32.86
CA ASP A 210 1.93 -10.14 -32.71
C ASP A 210 2.42 -9.19 -31.66
N SER A 211 3.09 -9.71 -30.63
CA SER A 211 3.76 -8.94 -29.60
C SER A 211 4.76 -7.97 -30.24
N ILE A 212 4.36 -6.71 -30.41
CA ILE A 212 5.24 -5.66 -30.94
C ILE A 212 6.41 -5.54 -29.97
N GLY A 213 7.62 -5.81 -30.46
CA GLY A 213 8.86 -5.70 -29.71
C GLY A 213 9.61 -7.00 -29.50
N SER A 214 9.15 -8.12 -30.05
CA SER A 214 9.90 -9.37 -29.95
C SER A 214 10.91 -9.60 -31.06
N HIS A 215 10.74 -9.01 -32.26
CA HIS A 215 11.63 -9.26 -33.41
C HIS A 215 11.80 -8.00 -34.28
N CYS A 216 13.01 -7.85 -34.82
CA CYS A 216 13.30 -6.79 -35.79
C CYS A 216 12.55 -7.03 -37.12
N PRO A 217 11.78 -6.08 -37.67
CA PRO A 217 11.05 -6.25 -38.90
C PRO A 217 11.95 -6.43 -40.14
N ASN A 218 13.23 -6.02 -40.04
CA ASN A 218 14.17 -6.11 -41.13
C ASN A 218 14.98 -7.42 -41.16
N CYS A 219 15.45 -7.90 -39.98
CA CYS A 219 16.33 -9.10 -39.93
C CYS A 219 15.74 -10.24 -39.06
N GLY A 220 14.58 -10.08 -38.45
CA GLY A 220 13.96 -11.11 -37.64
C GLY A 220 14.64 -11.37 -36.30
N ALA A 221 15.72 -10.66 -35.95
CA ALA A 221 16.43 -10.83 -34.67
C ALA A 221 15.58 -10.40 -33.49
N PRO A 222 15.69 -11.06 -32.33
CA PRO A 222 14.95 -10.67 -31.15
C PRO A 222 15.40 -9.28 -30.67
N VAL A 223 14.45 -8.41 -30.32
CA VAL A 223 14.69 -7.11 -29.69
C VAL A 223 14.68 -7.31 -28.19
N THR A 224 15.85 -7.35 -27.57
CA THR A 224 16.04 -7.67 -26.16
C THR A 224 15.97 -6.45 -25.23
N VAL A 225 16.15 -5.25 -25.80
CA VAL A 225 16.17 -3.98 -25.05
C VAL A 225 14.86 -3.23 -25.26
N LEU A 226 14.14 -2.99 -24.18
CA LEU A 226 12.94 -2.13 -24.18
C LEU A 226 13.36 -0.70 -24.60
N GLY A 227 12.69 -0.13 -25.62
CA GLY A 227 12.98 1.24 -26.08
C GLY A 227 14.17 1.35 -27.03
N ALA A 228 14.74 0.25 -27.52
CA ALA A 228 15.80 0.29 -28.53
C ALA A 228 15.32 1.02 -29.80
N LYS A 229 16.01 2.07 -30.21
CA LYS A 229 15.72 2.85 -31.43
C LYS A 229 16.27 2.20 -32.68
N HIS A 230 17.26 1.33 -32.53
CA HIS A 230 17.94 0.62 -33.61
C HIS A 230 18.14 -0.84 -33.22
N CYS A 231 18.07 -1.70 -34.22
CA CYS A 231 18.34 -3.13 -34.03
C CYS A 231 19.83 -3.34 -33.74
N GLU A 232 20.15 -4.04 -32.66
CA GLU A 232 21.54 -4.35 -32.27
C GLU A 232 22.26 -5.25 -33.29
N TYR A 233 21.49 -6.01 -34.10
CA TYR A 233 22.02 -6.97 -35.06
C TYR A 233 22.22 -6.40 -36.48
N CYS A 234 21.30 -5.56 -36.96
CA CYS A 234 21.36 -5.05 -38.32
C CYS A 234 21.39 -3.54 -38.43
N GLY A 235 21.36 -2.80 -37.30
CA GLY A 235 21.41 -1.35 -37.28
C GLY A 235 20.16 -0.64 -37.83
N SER A 236 19.18 -1.37 -38.36
CA SER A 236 17.97 -0.73 -38.90
C SER A 236 17.21 -0.01 -37.80
N ALA A 237 16.60 1.12 -38.14
CA ALA A 237 15.73 1.86 -37.25
C ALA A 237 14.52 0.98 -36.87
N LEU A 238 14.33 0.77 -35.61
CA LEU A 238 13.14 0.12 -35.08
C LEU A 238 12.08 1.21 -34.95
N LEU A 239 11.09 1.21 -35.83
CA LEU A 239 9.87 1.98 -35.66
C LEU A 239 9.07 1.40 -34.48
N GLN A 240 9.57 1.68 -33.29
CA GLN A 240 8.75 1.44 -32.10
C GLN A 240 7.73 2.57 -32.02
N ILE A 241 6.56 2.29 -32.55
CA ILE A 241 5.38 3.01 -32.11
C ILE A 241 5.26 2.64 -30.64
N ASN A 242 5.52 3.60 -29.77
CA ASN A 242 5.57 3.39 -28.32
C ASN A 242 4.13 3.19 -27.84
N VAL A 243 3.61 1.96 -28.00
CA VAL A 243 2.27 1.56 -27.58
C VAL A 243 2.19 1.29 -26.08
N LEU A 244 3.34 1.35 -25.40
CA LEU A 244 3.41 1.22 -23.95
C LEU A 244 3.14 2.58 -23.29
N VAL A 245 2.27 2.58 -22.31
CA VAL A 245 1.94 3.76 -21.51
C VAL A 245 1.98 3.40 -20.03
N TRP A 246 2.35 4.37 -19.20
CA TRP A 246 2.24 4.25 -17.77
C TRP A 246 0.78 4.37 -17.34
N SER A 247 0.31 3.40 -16.58
CA SER A 247 -1.03 3.39 -16.00
C SER A 247 -0.99 3.10 -14.52
N ILE A 248 -1.86 3.73 -13.75
CA ILE A 248 -2.03 3.42 -12.32
C ILE A 248 -2.87 2.15 -12.22
N ASN A 249 -2.25 1.07 -11.76
CA ASN A 249 -2.87 -0.25 -11.75
C ASN A 249 -3.55 -0.58 -10.42
N ASN A 250 -2.97 -0.13 -9.32
CA ASN A 250 -3.44 -0.54 -8.00
C ASN A 250 -3.07 0.48 -6.92
N PHE A 251 -3.82 0.45 -5.82
CA PHE A 251 -3.41 1.06 -4.56
C PHE A 251 -3.70 0.11 -3.40
N THR A 252 -2.85 0.12 -2.39
CA THR A 252 -2.97 -0.77 -1.23
C THR A 252 -2.53 -0.03 0.03
N LYS A 253 -3.29 -0.19 1.11
CA LYS A 253 -2.91 0.23 2.45
C LYS A 253 -1.77 -0.66 2.97
N VAL A 254 -0.78 -0.08 3.68
CA VAL A 254 0.45 -0.75 4.16
C VAL A 254 0.55 -0.67 5.68
#